data_d066ac5ad95e0ed2af78c6e3e4563f2d
#
_entry.id   d066ac5ad95e0ed2af78c6e3e4563f2d
#
_cell.length_a   1.000
_cell.length_b   1.000
_cell.length_c   1.000
_cell.angle_alpha   90.00
_cell.angle_beta   90.00
_cell.angle_gamma   90.00
#
_symmetry.space_group_name_H-M   'P 1'
#
loop_
_entity.id
_entity.type
_entity.pdbx_description
1 polymer ?
#
loop_
_entity_poly.entity_id
_entity_poly.type
_entity_poly.pdbx_seq_one_letter_code
_entity_poly.pdbx_strand_id
1 'polypeptide(L)'
;MIPISQPKISQREIDYVTDAVKSGWVSSLGAYVDKFEEGFATFCGTSHAVSVANGTVGLHLALKVLDIGPGDEVIVPDLTFVATANAVVAAGATPVMVDVLPDTYCIDPAAIAAAITGKTKAIIPVHLYGHPADMPAIMALARKHGLRVIEDAAEAHGASIADGRTGSFGDCGVFSFYGNKIITSGEGGMITTNNADFYRRARYLRDHAMSEEVRYWHTDVGYNYRMTNIQAALGVAQLEQIGDFIGARDEIISSYRQKLEPHGIICNPQVGAQPVNWITCAVVPGLSRAQRDEVMVGMRQQGIDSRPFFFPMSMFPMYAGPAAQNTPVSHRLSETGFNLPTFVGISETQIAAVCSAFLAAIDVYRPALAGRK
;
A
#
# COMPACT_ATOMS: atom_id res chain seq x y z
N MET A 1 -5.35 -21.36 14.79
CA MET A 1 -4.74 -20.01 14.80
C MET A 1 -5.58 -19.10 13.93
N ILE A 2 -5.94 -17.91 14.43
CA ILE A 2 -6.60 -16.85 13.65
C ILE A 2 -5.51 -16.12 12.89
N PRO A 3 -5.46 -16.19 11.54
CA PRO A 3 -4.39 -15.56 10.76
C PRO A 3 -4.59 -14.04 10.67
N ILE A 4 -3.51 -13.30 10.37
CA ILE A 4 -3.57 -11.84 10.18
C ILE A 4 -4.44 -11.45 8.98
N SER A 5 -4.40 -12.23 7.91
CA SER A 5 -5.19 -12.04 6.69
C SER A 5 -5.41 -13.37 5.99
N GLN A 6 -6.50 -13.46 5.24
CA GLN A 6 -6.84 -14.59 4.39
C GLN A 6 -7.61 -14.08 3.17
N PRO A 7 -7.22 -14.44 1.93
CA PRO A 7 -7.98 -14.08 0.75
C PRO A 7 -9.34 -14.77 0.74
N LYS A 8 -10.37 -14.04 0.30
CA LYS A 8 -11.68 -14.62 0.03
C LYS A 8 -11.70 -15.12 -1.41
N ILE A 9 -11.85 -16.42 -1.59
CA ILE A 9 -11.98 -17.08 -2.89
C ILE A 9 -13.39 -17.66 -3.00
N SER A 10 -14.09 -17.32 -4.07
CA SER A 10 -15.42 -17.80 -4.41
C SER A 10 -15.36 -18.71 -5.65
N GLN A 11 -16.50 -19.20 -6.09
CA GLN A 11 -16.59 -19.99 -7.32
C GLN A 11 -16.19 -19.17 -8.57
N ARG A 12 -16.40 -17.84 -8.53
CA ARG A 12 -16.07 -16.93 -9.65
C ARG A 12 -14.57 -16.94 -9.97
N GLU A 13 -13.71 -16.86 -8.94
CA GLU A 13 -12.26 -16.94 -9.14
C GLU A 13 -11.85 -18.29 -9.72
N ILE A 14 -12.44 -19.38 -9.24
CA ILE A 14 -12.16 -20.72 -9.76
C ILE A 14 -12.56 -20.81 -11.23
N ASP A 15 -13.74 -20.31 -11.58
CA ASP A 15 -14.27 -20.37 -12.96
C ASP A 15 -13.39 -19.55 -13.92
N TYR A 16 -13.00 -18.31 -13.57
CA TYR A 16 -12.21 -17.44 -14.44
C TYR A 16 -10.78 -17.96 -14.62
N VAL A 17 -10.14 -18.42 -13.54
CA VAL A 17 -8.82 -19.04 -13.64
C VAL A 17 -8.88 -20.34 -14.46
N THR A 18 -9.92 -21.15 -14.27
CA THR A 18 -10.12 -22.38 -15.06
C THR A 18 -10.33 -22.07 -16.54
N ASP A 19 -11.10 -21.03 -16.86
CA ASP A 19 -11.31 -20.56 -18.24
C ASP A 19 -9.98 -20.11 -18.87
N ALA A 20 -9.20 -19.29 -18.17
CA ALA A 20 -7.88 -18.85 -18.63
C ALA A 20 -6.95 -20.05 -18.93
N VAL A 21 -6.93 -21.06 -18.05
CA VAL A 21 -6.10 -22.27 -18.26
C VAL A 21 -6.62 -23.09 -19.43
N LYS A 22 -7.93 -23.32 -19.54
CA LYS A 22 -8.54 -24.09 -20.64
C LYS A 22 -8.36 -23.42 -22.00
N SER A 23 -8.34 -22.09 -22.05
CA SER A 23 -8.11 -21.32 -23.29
C SER A 23 -6.69 -21.49 -23.84
N GLY A 24 -5.73 -21.94 -23.03
CA GLY A 24 -4.31 -22.00 -23.36
C GLY A 24 -3.58 -20.65 -23.26
N TRP A 25 -4.29 -19.54 -23.05
CA TRP A 25 -3.69 -18.22 -22.84
C TRP A 25 -3.28 -18.04 -21.38
N VAL A 26 -2.11 -18.58 -21.02
CA VAL A 26 -1.63 -18.63 -19.63
C VAL A 26 -0.57 -17.58 -19.28
N SER A 27 0.10 -17.04 -20.30
CA SER A 27 1.19 -16.06 -20.14
C SER A 27 0.69 -14.61 -20.11
N SER A 28 1.49 -13.67 -20.58
CA SER A 28 1.18 -12.23 -20.54
C SER A 28 0.25 -11.73 -21.68
N LEU A 29 -0.29 -12.62 -22.45
CA LEU A 29 -1.28 -12.33 -23.50
C LEU A 29 -2.59 -13.04 -23.17
N GLY A 30 -3.71 -12.36 -23.35
CA GLY A 30 -5.05 -12.93 -23.13
C GLY A 30 -6.07 -11.89 -22.68
N ALA A 31 -7.35 -12.20 -22.91
CA ALA A 31 -8.46 -11.26 -22.70
C ALA A 31 -8.64 -10.81 -21.25
N TYR A 32 -8.18 -11.58 -20.28
CA TYR A 32 -8.30 -11.18 -18.87
C TYR A 32 -7.34 -10.04 -18.50
N VAL A 33 -6.18 -9.94 -19.17
CA VAL A 33 -5.25 -8.81 -18.95
C VAL A 33 -5.93 -7.50 -19.33
N ASP A 34 -6.52 -7.43 -20.53
CA ASP A 34 -7.21 -6.24 -21.02
C ASP A 34 -8.43 -5.91 -20.12
N LYS A 35 -9.26 -6.91 -19.80
CA LYS A 35 -10.41 -6.73 -18.88
C LYS A 35 -10.00 -6.20 -17.53
N PHE A 36 -8.87 -6.66 -16.98
CA PHE A 36 -8.41 -6.21 -15.67
C PHE A 36 -7.89 -4.77 -15.73
N GLU A 37 -7.10 -4.42 -16.77
CA GLU A 37 -6.63 -3.06 -16.99
C GLU A 37 -7.81 -2.08 -17.17
N GLU A 38 -8.76 -2.37 -18.05
CA GLU A 38 -9.95 -1.54 -18.31
C GLU A 38 -10.86 -1.41 -17.08
N GLY A 39 -11.14 -2.53 -16.41
CA GLY A 39 -11.98 -2.56 -15.20
C GLY A 39 -11.36 -1.78 -14.06
N PHE A 40 -10.05 -1.92 -13.87
CA PHE A 40 -9.34 -1.24 -12.78
C PHE A 40 -9.17 0.27 -13.05
N ALA A 41 -8.92 0.69 -14.30
CA ALA A 41 -8.93 2.09 -14.69
C ALA A 41 -10.29 2.73 -14.37
N THR A 42 -11.38 2.07 -14.76
CA THR A 42 -12.76 2.50 -14.46
C THR A 42 -13.00 2.59 -12.94
N PHE A 43 -12.56 1.58 -12.19
CA PHE A 43 -12.70 1.55 -10.73
C PHE A 43 -11.97 2.72 -10.06
N CYS A 44 -10.76 3.06 -10.50
CA CYS A 44 -10.00 4.19 -9.96
C CYS A 44 -10.47 5.55 -10.50
N GLY A 45 -11.26 5.59 -11.58
CA GLY A 45 -11.65 6.84 -12.24
C GLY A 45 -10.52 7.45 -13.05
N THR A 46 -9.63 6.61 -13.61
CA THR A 46 -8.52 7.02 -14.47
C THR A 46 -8.75 6.61 -15.92
N SER A 47 -8.06 7.27 -16.85
CA SER A 47 -8.20 6.98 -18.29
C SER A 47 -7.50 5.68 -18.69
N HIS A 48 -6.46 5.27 -17.97
CA HIS A 48 -5.60 4.14 -18.32
C HIS A 48 -5.13 3.38 -17.09
N ALA A 49 -4.93 2.08 -17.27
CA ALA A 49 -4.20 1.23 -16.33
C ALA A 49 -3.23 0.30 -17.07
N VAL A 50 -2.14 -0.06 -16.41
CA VAL A 50 -1.09 -0.96 -16.93
C VAL A 50 -0.81 -2.01 -15.87
N SER A 51 -1.16 -3.27 -16.14
CA SER A 51 -0.89 -4.38 -15.24
C SER A 51 0.61 -4.71 -15.18
N VAL A 52 1.11 -5.02 -14.00
CA VAL A 52 2.51 -5.38 -13.75
C VAL A 52 2.61 -6.60 -12.84
N ALA A 53 3.79 -7.23 -12.78
CA ALA A 53 4.02 -8.45 -12.03
C ALA A 53 3.82 -8.30 -10.51
N ASN A 54 4.04 -7.12 -9.93
CA ASN A 54 3.75 -6.76 -8.55
C ASN A 54 3.85 -5.25 -8.34
N GLY A 55 3.45 -4.74 -7.17
CA GLY A 55 3.52 -3.31 -6.85
C GLY A 55 4.94 -2.74 -6.84
N THR A 56 5.93 -3.49 -6.36
CA THR A 56 7.33 -3.03 -6.30
C THR A 56 7.88 -2.69 -7.68
N VAL A 57 7.68 -3.59 -8.66
CA VAL A 57 8.11 -3.30 -10.04
C VAL A 57 7.25 -2.22 -10.69
N GLY A 58 6.01 -2.03 -10.25
CA GLY A 58 5.16 -0.93 -10.66
C GLY A 58 5.75 0.43 -10.25
N LEU A 59 6.18 0.58 -9.00
CA LEU A 59 6.87 1.78 -8.51
C LEU A 59 8.17 2.04 -9.27
N HIS A 60 8.98 1.00 -9.45
CA HIS A 60 10.22 1.11 -10.23
C HIS A 60 9.96 1.53 -11.67
N LEU A 61 8.98 0.91 -12.34
CA LEU A 61 8.61 1.26 -13.71
C LEU A 61 8.11 2.70 -13.81
N ALA A 62 7.28 3.16 -12.85
CA ALA A 62 6.79 4.54 -12.81
C ALA A 62 7.94 5.56 -12.73
N LEU A 63 8.94 5.30 -11.88
CA LEU A 63 10.16 6.12 -11.79
C LEU A 63 10.92 6.16 -13.11
N LYS A 64 11.07 5.01 -13.77
CA LYS A 64 11.76 4.92 -15.08
C LYS A 64 10.98 5.62 -16.20
N VAL A 65 9.66 5.55 -16.19
CA VAL A 65 8.80 6.28 -17.14
C VAL A 65 8.94 7.79 -16.98
N LEU A 66 9.14 8.26 -15.76
CA LEU A 66 9.31 9.69 -15.44
C LEU A 66 10.76 10.16 -15.54
N ASP A 67 11.68 9.34 -16.06
CA ASP A 67 13.11 9.62 -16.21
C ASP A 67 13.82 9.97 -14.88
N ILE A 68 13.33 9.41 -13.76
CA ILE A 68 13.96 9.59 -12.45
C ILE A 68 15.07 8.57 -12.27
N GLY A 69 16.26 9.02 -11.87
CA GLY A 69 17.43 8.17 -11.79
C GLY A 69 18.62 8.79 -11.04
N PRO A 70 19.87 8.45 -11.42
CA PRO A 70 21.06 8.87 -10.71
C PRO A 70 21.19 10.40 -10.58
N GLY A 71 21.40 10.85 -9.35
CA GLY A 71 21.51 12.28 -9.02
C GLY A 71 20.21 12.94 -8.57
N ASP A 72 19.08 12.27 -8.78
CA ASP A 72 17.76 12.74 -8.35
C ASP A 72 17.44 12.30 -6.92
N GLU A 73 16.66 13.12 -6.22
CA GLU A 73 16.09 12.82 -4.92
C GLU A 73 14.58 12.61 -5.04
N VAL A 74 14.08 11.60 -4.31
CA VAL A 74 12.65 11.27 -4.24
C VAL A 74 12.21 11.26 -2.78
N ILE A 75 11.26 12.14 -2.43
CA ILE A 75 10.73 12.24 -1.07
C ILE A 75 9.73 11.10 -0.84
N VAL A 76 9.92 10.35 0.25
CA VAL A 76 9.09 9.20 0.67
C VAL A 76 8.78 9.29 2.17
N PRO A 77 7.66 8.74 2.69
CA PRO A 77 7.43 8.66 4.13
C PRO A 77 8.42 7.67 4.76
N ASP A 78 8.86 7.95 5.98
CA ASP A 78 9.74 7.04 6.72
C ASP A 78 8.98 5.81 7.27
N LEU A 79 7.69 5.96 7.55
CA LEU A 79 6.81 4.86 7.99
C LEU A 79 6.06 4.29 6.79
N THR A 80 6.56 3.22 6.20
CA THR A 80 5.91 2.46 5.12
C THR A 80 6.58 1.12 4.92
N PHE A 81 6.01 0.28 4.04
CA PHE A 81 6.70 -0.92 3.57
C PHE A 81 7.93 -0.55 2.73
N VAL A 82 9.00 -1.28 2.92
CA VAL A 82 10.33 -0.99 2.34
C VAL A 82 10.35 -0.88 0.81
N ALA A 83 9.37 -1.45 0.11
CA ALA A 83 9.31 -1.45 -1.36
C ALA A 83 9.31 -0.03 -1.95
N THR A 84 8.72 0.94 -1.26
CA THR A 84 8.66 2.35 -1.70
C THR A 84 10.07 2.92 -1.86
N ALA A 85 10.92 2.81 -0.84
CA ALA A 85 12.31 3.29 -0.93
C ALA A 85 13.19 2.40 -1.81
N ASN A 86 13.00 1.07 -1.77
CA ASN A 86 13.74 0.13 -2.61
C ASN A 86 13.55 0.43 -4.10
N ALA A 87 12.35 0.81 -4.53
CA ALA A 87 12.07 1.16 -5.92
C ALA A 87 12.86 2.41 -6.35
N VAL A 88 12.98 3.41 -5.45
CA VAL A 88 13.79 4.62 -5.69
C VAL A 88 15.26 4.25 -5.88
N VAL A 89 15.82 3.42 -4.99
CA VAL A 89 17.22 2.96 -5.10
C VAL A 89 17.41 2.11 -6.35
N ALA A 90 16.48 1.23 -6.69
CA ALA A 90 16.55 0.42 -7.90
C ALA A 90 16.51 1.27 -9.18
N ALA A 91 15.85 2.43 -9.16
CA ALA A 91 15.88 3.39 -10.25
C ALA A 91 17.21 4.16 -10.35
N GLY A 92 18.08 4.07 -9.33
CA GLY A 92 19.34 4.79 -9.21
C GLY A 92 19.22 6.15 -8.52
N ALA A 93 18.04 6.52 -8.03
CA ALA A 93 17.77 7.76 -7.30
C ALA A 93 18.01 7.59 -5.79
N THR A 94 17.98 8.70 -5.07
CA THR A 94 18.16 8.74 -3.60
C THR A 94 16.82 8.95 -2.92
N PRO A 95 16.37 8.02 -2.05
CA PRO A 95 15.17 8.25 -1.23
C PRO A 95 15.48 9.26 -0.10
N VAL A 96 14.62 10.27 0.03
CA VAL A 96 14.65 11.25 1.12
C VAL A 96 13.46 10.96 2.03
N MET A 97 13.72 10.38 3.19
CA MET A 97 12.69 9.96 4.13
C MET A 97 12.24 11.13 4.98
N VAL A 98 10.93 11.33 5.11
CA VAL A 98 10.32 12.38 5.93
C VAL A 98 9.29 11.79 6.87
N ASP A 99 8.95 12.55 7.93
CA ASP A 99 8.01 12.08 8.95
C ASP A 99 6.57 12.01 8.43
N VAL A 100 5.72 11.39 9.21
CA VAL A 100 4.30 11.18 8.94
C VAL A 100 3.43 11.91 9.96
N LEU A 101 2.15 12.10 9.63
CA LEU A 101 1.16 12.64 10.54
C LEU A 101 0.70 11.58 11.56
N PRO A 102 0.52 11.95 12.84
CA PRO A 102 0.16 10.99 13.89
C PRO A 102 -1.28 10.47 13.80
N ASP A 103 -2.15 11.19 13.12
CA ASP A 103 -3.58 10.94 13.01
C ASP A 103 -4.03 10.29 11.70
N THR A 104 -3.14 10.24 10.70
CA THR A 104 -3.41 9.55 9.42
C THR A 104 -2.37 8.47 9.11
N TYR A 105 -1.20 8.53 9.76
CA TYR A 105 -0.01 7.70 9.50
C TYR A 105 0.62 7.93 8.12
N CYS A 106 0.08 8.86 7.35
CA CYS A 106 0.55 9.21 6.00
C CYS A 106 1.58 10.34 6.07
N ILE A 107 2.34 10.49 5.00
CA ILE A 107 3.39 11.49 4.85
C ILE A 107 2.91 12.91 5.21
N ASP A 108 3.70 13.65 5.99
CA ASP A 108 3.40 15.01 6.40
C ASP A 108 3.75 16.02 5.29
N PRO A 109 2.77 16.79 4.74
CA PRO A 109 3.05 17.81 3.74
C PRO A 109 4.03 18.90 4.21
N ALA A 110 4.06 19.22 5.50
CA ALA A 110 5.03 20.18 6.04
C ALA A 110 6.45 19.61 6.03
N ALA A 111 6.60 18.32 6.35
CA ALA A 111 7.89 17.63 6.26
C ALA A 111 8.35 17.51 4.80
N ILE A 112 7.44 17.27 3.84
CA ILE A 112 7.75 17.31 2.41
C ILE A 112 8.33 18.68 2.06
N ALA A 113 7.63 19.77 2.40
CA ALA A 113 8.04 21.13 2.05
C ALA A 113 9.43 21.48 2.60
N ALA A 114 9.75 21.02 3.80
CA ALA A 114 11.06 21.23 4.44
C ALA A 114 12.20 20.42 3.79
N ALA A 115 11.88 19.30 3.15
CA ALA A 115 12.87 18.39 2.57
C ALA A 115 13.17 18.65 1.09
N ILE A 116 12.44 19.57 0.42
CA ILE A 116 12.66 19.88 -1.00
C ILE A 116 14.02 20.56 -1.19
N THR A 117 14.82 20.03 -2.11
CA THR A 117 16.10 20.56 -2.55
C THR A 117 16.11 20.81 -4.05
N GLY A 118 17.21 21.34 -4.60
CA GLY A 118 17.40 21.47 -6.05
C GLY A 118 17.50 20.13 -6.80
N LYS A 119 17.69 19.03 -6.09
CA LYS A 119 17.76 17.65 -6.64
C LYS A 119 16.44 16.90 -6.56
N THR A 120 15.49 17.38 -5.78
CA THR A 120 14.19 16.73 -5.64
C THR A 120 13.44 16.72 -6.96
N LYS A 121 13.04 15.55 -7.43
CA LYS A 121 12.29 15.35 -8.68
C LYS A 121 10.90 14.79 -8.48
N ALA A 122 10.71 14.01 -7.43
CA ALA A 122 9.42 13.38 -7.17
C ALA A 122 9.11 13.27 -5.68
N ILE A 123 7.82 13.03 -5.42
CA ILE A 123 7.27 12.62 -4.14
C ILE A 123 6.54 11.30 -4.37
N ILE A 124 6.75 10.32 -3.49
CA ILE A 124 5.95 9.10 -3.45
C ILE A 124 5.15 9.10 -2.13
N PRO A 125 3.96 9.71 -2.09
CA PRO A 125 3.06 9.54 -0.95
C PRO A 125 2.59 8.08 -0.89
N VAL A 126 2.49 7.54 0.32
CA VAL A 126 1.92 6.22 0.58
C VAL A 126 0.59 6.38 1.29
N HIS A 127 -0.43 5.73 0.77
CA HIS A 127 -1.75 5.64 1.40
C HIS A 127 -1.76 4.49 2.41
N LEU A 128 -1.10 4.76 3.55
CA LEU A 128 -0.70 3.72 4.49
C LEU A 128 -1.91 3.08 5.18
N TYR A 129 -1.93 1.76 5.24
CA TYR A 129 -3.00 0.92 5.82
C TYR A 129 -4.40 1.22 5.27
N GLY A 130 -4.46 1.87 4.09
CA GLY A 130 -5.70 2.22 3.41
C GLY A 130 -6.21 3.63 3.68
N HIS A 131 -5.51 4.45 4.49
CA HIS A 131 -5.86 5.87 4.65
C HIS A 131 -5.20 6.70 3.54
N PRO A 132 -5.96 7.56 2.81
CA PRO A 132 -5.38 8.46 1.83
C PRO A 132 -4.43 9.48 2.48
N ALA A 133 -3.27 9.70 1.86
CA ALA A 133 -2.44 10.86 2.15
C ALA A 133 -3.19 12.15 1.76
N ASP A 134 -2.80 13.30 2.33
CA ASP A 134 -3.38 14.60 1.96
C ASP A 134 -2.97 15.00 0.52
N MET A 135 -3.60 14.34 -0.46
CA MET A 135 -3.30 14.57 -1.87
C MET A 135 -3.52 16.01 -2.33
N PRO A 136 -4.58 16.73 -1.88
CA PRO A 136 -4.72 18.15 -2.20
C PRO A 136 -3.48 18.99 -1.82
N ALA A 137 -2.97 18.85 -0.60
CA ALA A 137 -1.79 19.57 -0.12
C ALA A 137 -0.51 19.11 -0.85
N ILE A 138 -0.32 17.80 -1.05
CA ILE A 138 0.84 17.24 -1.76
C ILE A 138 0.87 17.72 -3.22
N MET A 139 -0.26 17.69 -3.93
CA MET A 139 -0.35 18.14 -5.30
C MET A 139 -0.14 19.66 -5.44
N ALA A 140 -0.53 20.45 -4.43
CA ALA A 140 -0.22 21.88 -4.40
C ALA A 140 1.29 22.13 -4.28
N LEU A 141 1.99 21.38 -3.40
CA LEU A 141 3.45 21.45 -3.28
C LEU A 141 4.14 20.99 -4.57
N ALA A 142 3.71 19.87 -5.14
CA ALA A 142 4.28 19.34 -6.37
C ALA A 142 4.18 20.34 -7.52
N ARG A 143 3.00 20.94 -7.73
CA ARG A 143 2.82 21.99 -8.75
C ARG A 143 3.70 23.21 -8.50
N LYS A 144 3.81 23.67 -7.26
CA LYS A 144 4.64 24.85 -6.89
C LYS A 144 6.11 24.64 -7.21
N HIS A 145 6.62 23.43 -7.04
CA HIS A 145 8.03 23.10 -7.19
C HIS A 145 8.36 22.30 -8.46
N GLY A 146 7.38 22.02 -9.32
CA GLY A 146 7.58 21.27 -10.56
C GLY A 146 7.96 19.81 -10.34
N LEU A 147 7.46 19.20 -9.26
CA LEU A 147 7.77 17.82 -8.87
C LEU A 147 6.76 16.82 -9.46
N ARG A 148 7.22 15.60 -9.72
CA ARG A 148 6.38 14.47 -10.08
C ARG A 148 5.75 13.86 -8.83
N VAL A 149 4.59 13.21 -8.99
CA VAL A 149 3.91 12.52 -7.90
C VAL A 149 3.54 11.10 -8.35
N ILE A 150 4.03 10.09 -7.64
CA ILE A 150 3.70 8.68 -7.82
C ILE A 150 2.97 8.24 -6.55
N GLU A 151 1.68 7.93 -6.63
CA GLU A 151 0.93 7.46 -5.48
C GLU A 151 1.25 5.97 -5.22
N ASP A 152 1.80 5.63 -4.06
CA ASP A 152 1.85 4.25 -3.60
C ASP A 152 0.51 3.92 -2.93
N ALA A 153 -0.39 3.34 -3.71
CA ALA A 153 -1.73 2.95 -3.31
C ALA A 153 -1.86 1.44 -3.08
N ALA A 154 -0.73 0.75 -2.83
CA ALA A 154 -0.68 -0.70 -2.64
C ALA A 154 -1.60 -1.23 -1.54
N GLU A 155 -2.11 -0.37 -0.66
CA GLU A 155 -2.96 -0.70 0.49
C GLU A 155 -4.31 0.01 0.47
N ALA A 156 -4.62 0.81 -0.58
CA ALA A 156 -5.72 1.77 -0.58
C ALA A 156 -6.68 1.63 -1.78
N HIS A 157 -7.01 0.40 -2.17
CA HIS A 157 -7.90 0.09 -3.28
C HIS A 157 -9.32 0.62 -3.03
N GLY A 158 -9.65 1.78 -3.62
CA GLY A 158 -10.97 2.41 -3.51
C GLY A 158 -11.09 3.47 -2.42
N ALA A 159 -10.05 3.75 -1.67
CA ALA A 159 -10.02 4.89 -0.76
C ALA A 159 -10.16 6.21 -1.53
N SER A 160 -10.72 7.25 -0.88
CA SER A 160 -10.94 8.54 -1.52
C SER A 160 -10.71 9.71 -0.57
N ILE A 161 -10.29 10.83 -1.13
CA ILE A 161 -10.14 12.11 -0.45
C ILE A 161 -10.56 13.23 -1.41
N ALA A 162 -11.22 14.26 -0.89
CA ALA A 162 -11.86 15.26 -1.71
C ALA A 162 -12.74 14.59 -2.80
N ASP A 163 -12.60 14.97 -4.07
CA ASP A 163 -13.42 14.45 -5.17
C ASP A 163 -12.73 13.33 -5.97
N GLY A 164 -11.63 12.74 -5.44
CA GLY A 164 -10.86 11.73 -6.16
C GLY A 164 -10.59 10.45 -5.37
N ARG A 165 -10.38 9.34 -6.09
CA ARG A 165 -9.89 8.09 -5.52
C ARG A 165 -8.37 8.07 -5.51
N THR A 166 -7.79 7.37 -4.54
CA THR A 166 -6.34 7.06 -4.54
C THR A 166 -5.93 6.42 -5.86
N GLY A 167 -4.76 6.83 -6.36
CA GLY A 167 -4.25 6.42 -7.66
C GLY A 167 -4.73 7.28 -8.85
N SER A 168 -5.50 8.38 -8.61
CA SER A 168 -5.99 9.26 -9.68
C SER A 168 -5.47 10.69 -9.61
N PHE A 169 -4.69 11.07 -8.58
CA PHE A 169 -4.25 12.44 -8.33
C PHE A 169 -2.90 12.79 -8.95
N GLY A 170 -1.92 11.87 -8.84
CA GLY A 170 -0.55 12.08 -9.28
C GLY A 170 -0.34 11.91 -10.78
N ASP A 171 0.92 11.88 -11.21
CA ASP A 171 1.30 11.45 -12.56
C ASP A 171 0.85 10.01 -12.81
N CYS A 172 0.91 9.17 -11.76
CA CYS A 172 0.36 7.82 -11.74
C CYS A 172 0.11 7.33 -10.30
N GLY A 173 -0.71 6.27 -10.16
CA GLY A 173 -0.87 5.50 -8.95
C GLY A 173 -0.39 4.06 -9.14
N VAL A 174 0.12 3.44 -8.10
CA VAL A 174 0.62 2.05 -8.12
C VAL A 174 -0.09 1.23 -7.06
N PHE A 175 -0.65 0.11 -7.47
CA PHE A 175 -1.39 -0.83 -6.62
C PHE A 175 -0.71 -2.19 -6.57
N SER A 176 -0.97 -2.94 -5.51
CA SER A 176 -0.49 -4.31 -5.31
C SER A 176 -1.67 -5.27 -5.17
N PHE A 177 -1.59 -6.42 -5.81
CA PHE A 177 -2.54 -7.52 -5.68
C PHE A 177 -1.90 -8.73 -5.00
N TYR A 178 -0.97 -8.47 -4.08
CA TYR A 178 -0.39 -9.52 -3.24
C TYR A 178 -1.45 -10.21 -2.39
N GLY A 179 -1.19 -11.46 -1.98
CA GLY A 179 -2.16 -12.35 -1.33
C GLY A 179 -2.91 -11.82 -0.10
N ASN A 180 -2.40 -10.77 0.57
CA ASN A 180 -3.04 -10.18 1.75
C ASN A 180 -3.74 -8.84 1.48
N LYS A 181 -3.76 -8.35 0.25
CA LYS A 181 -4.39 -7.07 -0.09
C LYS A 181 -5.92 -7.17 -0.11
N ILE A 182 -6.61 -6.06 -0.30
CA ILE A 182 -8.08 -6.00 -0.33
C ILE A 182 -8.64 -6.93 -1.39
N ILE A 183 -8.03 -6.90 -2.58
CA ILE A 183 -8.20 -7.88 -3.66
C ILE A 183 -6.83 -8.44 -4.03
N THR A 184 -6.80 -9.68 -4.52
CA THR A 184 -5.55 -10.36 -4.85
C THR A 184 -5.60 -11.05 -6.21
N SER A 185 -4.43 -11.12 -6.84
CA SER A 185 -4.16 -12.02 -7.98
C SER A 185 -3.03 -13.03 -7.66
N GLY A 186 -2.81 -13.28 -6.34
CA GLY A 186 -1.67 -14.05 -5.81
C GLY A 186 -0.44 -13.19 -5.70
N GLU A 187 0.15 -12.83 -6.81
CA GLU A 187 1.07 -11.73 -7.05
C GLU A 187 0.49 -10.85 -8.17
N GLY A 188 0.83 -9.58 -8.21
CA GLY A 188 0.35 -8.65 -9.23
C GLY A 188 0.43 -7.21 -8.77
N GLY A 189 0.30 -6.30 -9.73
CA GLY A 189 0.19 -4.87 -9.50
C GLY A 189 -0.49 -4.18 -10.67
N MET A 190 -0.83 -2.92 -10.49
CA MET A 190 -1.41 -2.07 -11.52
C MET A 190 -0.84 -0.66 -11.39
N ILE A 191 -0.53 -0.04 -12.52
CA ILE A 191 -0.23 1.39 -12.61
C ILE A 191 -1.43 2.07 -13.24
N THR A 192 -1.98 3.09 -12.59
CA THR A 192 -3.08 3.92 -13.11
C THR A 192 -2.59 5.29 -13.50
N THR A 193 -3.14 5.89 -14.56
CA THR A 193 -2.76 7.23 -15.00
C THR A 193 -3.82 7.86 -15.91
N ASN A 194 -3.85 9.21 -15.94
CA ASN A 194 -4.63 9.97 -16.89
C ASN A 194 -3.78 10.48 -18.07
N ASN A 195 -2.48 10.22 -18.06
CA ASN A 195 -1.54 10.67 -19.09
C ASN A 195 -1.30 9.57 -20.14
N ALA A 196 -1.75 9.81 -21.37
CA ALA A 196 -1.62 8.86 -22.47
C ALA A 196 -0.15 8.60 -22.88
N ASP A 197 0.75 9.59 -22.76
CA ASP A 197 2.17 9.42 -23.07
C ASP A 197 2.85 8.54 -22.00
N PHE A 198 2.54 8.78 -20.72
CA PHE A 198 2.98 7.92 -19.62
C PHE A 198 2.51 6.48 -19.86
N TYR A 199 1.22 6.29 -20.19
CA TYR A 199 0.64 4.98 -20.45
C TYR A 199 1.38 4.23 -21.57
N ARG A 200 1.61 4.88 -22.72
CA ARG A 200 2.34 4.27 -23.84
C ARG A 200 3.77 3.88 -23.45
N ARG A 201 4.48 4.79 -22.77
CA ARG A 201 5.84 4.53 -22.33
C ARG A 201 5.91 3.42 -21.27
N ALA A 202 4.97 3.36 -20.34
CA ALA A 202 4.89 2.31 -19.34
C ALA A 202 4.69 0.92 -19.99
N ARG A 203 3.77 0.80 -20.94
CA ARG A 203 3.55 -0.44 -21.69
C ARG A 203 4.80 -0.87 -22.46
N TYR A 204 5.44 0.07 -23.13
CA TYR A 204 6.66 -0.16 -23.88
C TYR A 204 7.80 -0.67 -22.99
N LEU A 205 8.13 0.04 -21.91
CA LEU A 205 9.20 -0.34 -21.00
C LEU A 205 8.88 -1.64 -20.23
N ARG A 206 7.61 -1.88 -19.88
CA ARG A 206 7.13 -3.09 -19.20
C ARG A 206 7.43 -4.36 -20.01
N ASP A 207 7.43 -4.26 -21.33
CA ASP A 207 7.59 -5.35 -22.29
C ASP A 207 8.90 -5.23 -23.08
N HIS A 208 10.04 -5.25 -22.38
CA HIS A 208 11.39 -5.27 -22.94
C HIS A 208 11.75 -4.07 -23.84
N ALA A 209 10.95 -3.02 -23.88
CA ALA A 209 11.11 -1.90 -24.81
C ALA A 209 11.21 -2.38 -26.28
N MET A 210 10.36 -3.36 -26.63
CA MET A 210 10.33 -3.93 -27.98
C MET A 210 9.58 -3.00 -28.92
N SER A 211 10.12 -2.75 -30.10
CA SER A 211 9.49 -1.96 -31.16
C SER A 211 8.16 -2.57 -31.60
N GLU A 212 7.13 -1.75 -31.77
CA GLU A 212 5.87 -2.18 -32.37
C GLU A 212 5.98 -2.43 -33.88
N GLU A 213 6.93 -1.78 -34.55
CA GLU A 213 7.13 -1.87 -36.00
C GLU A 213 8.04 -3.03 -36.40
N VAL A 214 9.11 -3.29 -35.62
CA VAL A 214 10.12 -4.30 -35.93
C VAL A 214 10.22 -5.29 -34.77
N ARG A 215 9.74 -6.50 -34.99
CA ARG A 215 9.78 -7.57 -33.98
C ARG A 215 11.22 -7.88 -33.59
N TYR A 216 11.47 -8.04 -32.27
CA TYR A 216 12.80 -8.29 -31.65
C TYR A 216 13.81 -7.13 -31.81
N TRP A 217 13.35 -5.95 -32.21
CA TRP A 217 14.17 -4.74 -32.19
C TRP A 217 13.88 -3.94 -30.93
N HIS A 218 14.92 -3.56 -30.20
CA HIS A 218 14.81 -2.85 -28.92
C HIS A 218 15.64 -1.57 -28.99
N THR A 219 15.06 -0.44 -28.65
CA THR A 219 15.72 0.87 -28.71
C THR A 219 16.06 1.44 -27.34
N ASP A 220 15.56 0.81 -26.27
CA ASP A 220 15.79 1.17 -24.88
C ASP A 220 16.03 -0.08 -24.02
N VAL A 221 16.50 0.13 -22.78
CA VAL A 221 16.54 -0.90 -21.75
C VAL A 221 15.14 -1.05 -21.16
N GLY A 222 14.45 -2.10 -21.56
CA GLY A 222 13.13 -2.45 -21.04
C GLY A 222 13.17 -3.59 -20.02
N TYR A 223 12.00 -3.97 -19.51
CA TYR A 223 11.83 -4.91 -18.41
C TYR A 223 10.84 -6.02 -18.76
N ASN A 224 10.94 -7.16 -18.10
CA ASN A 224 9.88 -8.16 -18.11
C ASN A 224 9.06 -8.03 -16.83
N TYR A 225 8.16 -7.05 -16.83
CA TYR A 225 7.30 -6.74 -15.68
C TYR A 225 5.82 -7.02 -15.93
N ARG A 226 5.54 -7.85 -16.95
CA ARG A 226 4.17 -8.20 -17.34
C ARG A 226 3.48 -9.07 -16.30
N MET A 227 2.18 -8.87 -16.15
CA MET A 227 1.27 -9.79 -15.45
C MET A 227 0.86 -10.93 -16.38
N THR A 228 0.62 -12.11 -15.84
CA THR A 228 0.08 -13.24 -16.61
C THR A 228 -1.44 -13.18 -16.73
N ASN A 229 -2.00 -13.79 -17.77
CA ASN A 229 -3.45 -13.88 -17.96
C ASN A 229 -4.15 -14.66 -16.83
N ILE A 230 -3.48 -15.66 -16.25
CA ILE A 230 -4.00 -16.40 -15.08
C ILE A 230 -4.13 -15.48 -13.85
N GLN A 231 -3.12 -14.66 -13.58
CA GLN A 231 -3.18 -13.66 -12.51
C GLN A 231 -4.29 -12.64 -12.78
N ALA A 232 -4.38 -12.16 -14.02
CA ALA A 232 -5.41 -11.21 -14.41
C ALA A 232 -6.82 -11.79 -14.29
N ALA A 233 -7.03 -13.07 -14.62
CA ALA A 233 -8.31 -13.75 -14.46
C ALA A 233 -8.76 -13.77 -13.00
N LEU A 234 -7.85 -14.10 -12.08
CA LEU A 234 -8.11 -14.01 -10.64
C LEU A 234 -8.42 -12.56 -10.24
N GLY A 235 -7.63 -11.59 -10.73
CA GLY A 235 -7.80 -10.17 -10.44
C GLY A 235 -9.14 -9.60 -10.91
N VAL A 236 -9.62 -9.99 -12.09
CA VAL A 236 -10.95 -9.60 -12.62
C VAL A 236 -12.05 -10.10 -11.70
N ALA A 237 -12.02 -11.39 -11.33
CA ALA A 237 -13.02 -11.99 -10.46
C ALA A 237 -13.08 -11.31 -9.08
N GLN A 238 -11.93 -10.93 -8.54
CA GLN A 238 -11.81 -10.19 -7.29
C GLN A 238 -12.32 -8.74 -7.43
N LEU A 239 -11.97 -8.06 -8.53
CA LEU A 239 -12.39 -6.69 -8.79
C LEU A 239 -13.92 -6.57 -8.89
N GLU A 240 -14.58 -7.53 -9.50
CA GLU A 240 -16.04 -7.57 -9.60
C GLU A 240 -16.76 -7.69 -8.26
N GLN A 241 -16.04 -8.05 -7.18
CA GLN A 241 -16.55 -8.23 -5.82
C GLN A 241 -15.96 -7.19 -4.83
N ILE A 242 -15.16 -6.23 -5.31
CA ILE A 242 -14.39 -5.35 -4.43
C ILE A 242 -15.25 -4.52 -3.49
N GLY A 243 -16.45 -4.10 -3.94
CA GLY A 243 -17.41 -3.35 -3.11
C GLY A 243 -17.84 -4.15 -1.88
N ASP A 244 -18.16 -5.42 -2.05
CA ASP A 244 -18.54 -6.31 -0.95
C ASP A 244 -17.37 -6.54 0.01
N PHE A 245 -16.14 -6.63 -0.51
CA PHE A 245 -14.95 -6.81 0.33
C PHE A 245 -14.62 -5.57 1.15
N ILE A 246 -14.78 -4.38 0.59
CA ILE A 246 -14.62 -3.10 1.31
C ILE A 246 -15.67 -3.00 2.40
N GLY A 247 -16.96 -3.21 2.09
CA GLY A 247 -18.04 -3.15 3.06
C GLY A 247 -17.85 -4.12 4.23
N ALA A 248 -17.47 -5.37 3.95
CA ALA A 248 -17.19 -6.36 4.99
C ALA A 248 -16.02 -5.94 5.91
N ARG A 249 -14.98 -5.28 5.35
CA ARG A 249 -13.85 -4.76 6.15
C ARG A 249 -14.27 -3.59 7.03
N ASP A 250 -15.15 -2.73 6.56
CA ASP A 250 -15.69 -1.61 7.35
C ASP A 250 -16.47 -2.13 8.56
N GLU A 251 -17.27 -3.18 8.40
CA GLU A 251 -17.96 -3.85 9.50
C GLU A 251 -16.98 -4.45 10.52
N ILE A 252 -15.91 -5.12 10.05
CA ILE A 252 -14.87 -5.68 10.90
C ILE A 252 -14.19 -4.59 11.74
N ILE A 253 -13.78 -3.48 11.11
CA ILE A 253 -13.14 -2.37 11.83
C ILE A 253 -14.10 -1.71 12.81
N SER A 254 -15.38 -1.57 12.46
CA SER A 254 -16.39 -1.06 13.37
C SER A 254 -16.51 -1.92 14.62
N SER A 255 -16.52 -3.25 14.48
CA SER A 255 -16.53 -4.19 15.60
C SER A 255 -15.27 -4.07 16.48
N TYR A 256 -14.09 -3.97 15.90
CA TYR A 256 -12.84 -3.72 16.63
C TYR A 256 -12.88 -2.41 17.41
N ARG A 257 -13.32 -1.32 16.79
CA ARG A 257 -13.43 0.00 17.43
C ARG A 257 -14.34 -0.05 18.65
N GLN A 258 -15.54 -0.63 18.51
CA GLN A 258 -16.48 -0.75 19.63
C GLN A 258 -15.89 -1.48 20.84
N LYS A 259 -14.97 -2.43 20.62
CA LYS A 259 -14.36 -3.24 21.67
C LYS A 259 -13.06 -2.67 22.21
N LEU A 260 -12.29 -1.92 21.42
CA LEU A 260 -10.95 -1.48 21.79
C LEU A 260 -10.85 0.00 22.19
N GLU A 261 -11.59 0.91 21.51
CA GLU A 261 -11.52 2.36 21.80
C GLU A 261 -11.95 2.74 23.23
N PRO A 262 -12.95 2.07 23.87
CA PRO A 262 -13.26 2.33 25.28
C PRO A 262 -12.10 2.06 26.25
N HIS A 263 -11.08 1.34 25.78
CA HIS A 263 -9.87 1.03 26.54
C HIS A 263 -8.69 1.97 26.24
N GLY A 264 -8.91 3.07 25.49
CA GLY A 264 -7.88 4.06 25.15
C GLY A 264 -6.98 3.62 24.01
N ILE A 265 -7.35 2.59 23.24
CA ILE A 265 -6.64 2.13 22.05
C ILE A 265 -7.16 2.91 20.85
N ILE A 266 -6.25 3.47 20.06
CA ILE A 266 -6.59 4.23 18.85
C ILE A 266 -6.67 3.25 17.69
N CYS A 267 -7.87 3.11 17.12
CA CYS A 267 -8.09 2.25 15.94
C CYS A 267 -8.06 3.08 14.65
N ASN A 268 -8.00 2.40 13.52
CA ASN A 268 -7.84 2.95 12.16
C ASN A 268 -8.31 4.41 12.01
N PRO A 269 -7.46 5.33 11.56
CA PRO A 269 -7.83 6.74 11.43
C PRO A 269 -8.91 6.95 10.34
N GLN A 270 -9.72 8.01 10.53
CA GLN A 270 -10.78 8.43 9.59
C GLN A 270 -10.80 9.96 9.44
N VAL A 271 -9.64 10.59 9.39
CA VAL A 271 -9.52 12.05 9.37
C VAL A 271 -9.54 12.56 7.94
N GLY A 272 -10.54 13.39 7.63
CA GLY A 272 -10.56 14.17 6.37
C GLY A 272 -10.66 13.38 5.07
N ALA A 273 -10.91 12.07 5.13
CA ALA A 273 -10.93 11.18 3.97
C ALA A 273 -11.89 10.01 4.17
N GLN A 274 -12.13 9.24 3.11
CA GLN A 274 -12.82 7.94 3.12
C GLN A 274 -11.76 6.83 2.97
N PRO A 275 -11.20 6.31 4.07
CA PRO A 275 -10.21 5.24 3.99
C PRO A 275 -10.89 3.93 3.55
N VAL A 276 -10.08 3.01 3.01
CA VAL A 276 -10.44 1.60 2.93
C VAL A 276 -9.70 0.87 4.03
N ASN A 277 -10.39 0.06 4.77
CA ASN A 277 -9.83 -0.62 5.93
C ASN A 277 -9.09 -1.90 5.51
N TRP A 278 -7.88 -1.76 4.93
CA TRP A 278 -7.09 -2.92 4.51
C TRP A 278 -6.79 -3.87 5.67
N ILE A 279 -6.38 -3.32 6.81
CA ILE A 279 -6.06 -4.09 8.00
C ILE A 279 -6.44 -3.30 9.25
N THR A 280 -6.79 -3.98 10.34
CA THR A 280 -7.05 -3.33 11.62
C THR A 280 -5.74 -2.82 12.20
N CYS A 281 -5.66 -1.50 12.34
CA CYS A 281 -4.61 -0.81 13.05
C CYS A 281 -5.05 -0.58 14.49
N ALA A 282 -4.20 -0.87 15.46
CA ALA A 282 -4.44 -0.59 16.87
C ALA A 282 -3.17 0.05 17.48
N VAL A 283 -3.26 1.31 17.89
CA VAL A 283 -2.16 2.03 18.53
C VAL A 283 -2.43 2.10 20.04
N VAL A 284 -1.48 1.65 20.84
CA VAL A 284 -1.53 1.67 22.31
C VAL A 284 -0.54 2.71 22.83
N PRO A 285 -0.99 3.94 23.16
CA PRO A 285 -0.11 5.02 23.58
C PRO A 285 0.71 4.63 24.82
N GLY A 286 2.01 4.96 24.80
CA GLY A 286 2.91 4.78 25.93
C GLY A 286 3.60 3.42 26.02
N LEU A 287 3.27 2.43 25.18
CA LEU A 287 4.05 1.21 25.10
C LEU A 287 5.47 1.50 24.55
N SER A 288 6.43 0.74 25.03
CA SER A 288 7.74 0.61 24.38
C SER A 288 7.70 -0.52 23.34
N ARG A 289 8.67 -0.53 22.43
CA ARG A 289 8.84 -1.60 21.44
C ARG A 289 8.91 -2.99 22.10
N ALA A 290 9.67 -3.15 23.17
CA ALA A 290 9.81 -4.41 23.88
C ALA A 290 8.45 -4.90 24.42
N GLN A 291 7.68 -4.02 25.04
CA GLN A 291 6.34 -4.34 25.55
C GLN A 291 5.36 -4.71 24.40
N ARG A 292 5.41 -3.97 23.26
CA ARG A 292 4.64 -4.32 22.08
C ARG A 292 4.98 -5.74 21.59
N ASP A 293 6.25 -6.08 21.51
CA ASP A 293 6.69 -7.39 21.04
C ASP A 293 6.25 -8.51 21.99
N GLU A 294 6.28 -8.26 23.32
CA GLU A 294 5.77 -9.21 24.32
C GLU A 294 4.24 -9.38 24.22
N VAL A 295 3.48 -8.32 23.94
CA VAL A 295 2.02 -8.41 23.67
C VAL A 295 1.76 -9.32 22.47
N MET A 296 2.50 -9.19 21.37
CA MET A 296 2.36 -10.06 20.19
C MET A 296 2.70 -11.52 20.50
N VAL A 297 3.72 -11.77 21.32
CA VAL A 297 4.05 -13.13 21.80
C VAL A 297 2.89 -13.72 22.60
N GLY A 298 2.31 -12.94 23.52
CA GLY A 298 1.14 -13.36 24.30
C GLY A 298 -0.09 -13.69 23.44
N MET A 299 -0.37 -12.89 22.42
CA MET A 299 -1.43 -13.18 21.46
C MET A 299 -1.17 -14.46 20.66
N ARG A 300 0.07 -14.66 20.21
CA ARG A 300 0.46 -15.87 19.46
C ARG A 300 0.30 -17.14 20.29
N GLN A 301 0.61 -17.11 21.60
CA GLN A 301 0.40 -18.21 22.52
C GLN A 301 -1.08 -18.59 22.66
N GLN A 302 -1.99 -17.64 22.44
CA GLN A 302 -3.44 -17.86 22.39
C GLN A 302 -3.95 -18.19 20.98
N GLY A 303 -3.06 -18.49 20.03
CA GLY A 303 -3.43 -18.87 18.67
C GLY A 303 -3.90 -17.73 17.78
N ILE A 304 -3.47 -16.49 18.06
CA ILE A 304 -3.81 -15.28 17.30
C ILE A 304 -2.55 -14.72 16.66
N ASP A 305 -2.55 -14.56 15.33
CA ASP A 305 -1.48 -13.87 14.62
C ASP A 305 -1.68 -12.35 14.70
N SER A 306 -0.58 -11.60 14.79
CA SER A 306 -0.55 -10.15 14.76
C SER A 306 0.77 -9.66 14.16
N ARG A 307 0.81 -8.41 13.71
CA ARG A 307 2.03 -7.81 13.17
C ARG A 307 2.29 -6.48 13.85
N PRO A 308 3.56 -6.07 14.00
CA PRO A 308 3.87 -4.69 14.37
C PRO A 308 3.51 -3.76 13.20
N PHE A 309 3.34 -2.48 13.45
CA PHE A 309 3.45 -1.48 12.39
C PHE A 309 4.82 -1.59 11.72
N PHE A 310 4.90 -1.17 10.47
CA PHE A 310 6.18 -1.15 9.76
C PHE A 310 7.25 -0.44 10.57
N PHE A 311 8.49 -0.88 10.42
CA PHE A 311 9.62 -0.16 11.01
C PHE A 311 9.92 1.08 10.16
N PRO A 312 10.27 2.22 10.78
CA PRO A 312 10.81 3.35 10.05
C PRO A 312 11.96 2.92 9.14
N MET A 313 11.91 3.30 7.88
CA MET A 313 12.95 2.90 6.91
C MET A 313 14.32 3.42 7.27
N SER A 314 14.39 4.59 7.93
CA SER A 314 15.63 5.17 8.48
C SER A 314 16.36 4.27 9.48
N MET A 315 15.68 3.27 10.05
CA MET A 315 16.29 2.27 10.93
C MET A 315 16.99 1.13 10.20
N PHE A 316 16.70 0.92 8.92
CA PHE A 316 17.29 -0.19 8.19
C PHE A 316 18.75 0.10 7.85
N PRO A 317 19.66 -0.92 7.95
CA PRO A 317 21.09 -0.71 7.73
C PRO A 317 21.44 -0.07 6.38
N MET A 318 20.68 -0.38 5.32
CA MET A 318 20.90 0.17 3.98
C MET A 318 20.47 1.62 3.83
N TYR A 319 19.67 2.16 4.79
CA TYR A 319 19.18 3.54 4.81
C TYR A 319 19.68 4.35 6.01
N ALA A 320 20.32 3.69 7.00
CA ALA A 320 20.89 4.36 8.15
C ALA A 320 22.08 5.23 7.73
N GLY A 321 22.06 6.51 8.13
CA GLY A 321 23.17 7.43 7.83
C GLY A 321 22.94 8.83 8.43
N PRO A 322 23.91 9.76 8.26
CA PRO A 322 23.82 11.12 8.79
C PRO A 322 22.63 11.92 8.22
N ALA A 323 22.11 11.49 7.07
CA ALA A 323 20.93 12.07 6.43
C ALA A 323 19.62 11.43 6.90
N ALA A 324 19.65 10.47 7.83
CA ALA A 324 18.44 9.95 8.46
C ALA A 324 17.76 11.12 9.18
N GLN A 325 16.66 11.60 8.62
CA GLN A 325 15.96 12.75 9.18
C GLN A 325 15.35 12.37 10.52
N ASN A 326 15.18 13.36 11.39
CA ASN A 326 14.47 13.15 12.64
C ASN A 326 12.98 12.92 12.34
N THR A 327 12.52 11.67 12.46
CA THR A 327 11.16 11.23 12.15
C THR A 327 10.48 10.67 13.42
N PRO A 328 10.29 11.50 14.46
CA PRO A 328 9.84 11.02 15.78
C PRO A 328 8.43 10.42 15.76
N VAL A 329 7.54 10.87 14.87
CA VAL A 329 6.19 10.33 14.76
C VAL A 329 6.22 8.92 14.17
N SER A 330 7.01 8.71 13.10
CA SER A 330 7.23 7.41 12.49
C SER A 330 7.76 6.38 13.50
N HIS A 331 8.76 6.77 14.30
CA HIS A 331 9.32 5.92 15.35
C HIS A 331 8.29 5.58 16.42
N ARG A 332 7.57 6.58 16.94
CA ARG A 332 6.55 6.37 17.98
C ARG A 332 5.42 5.46 17.50
N LEU A 333 4.89 5.68 16.28
CA LEU A 333 3.84 4.84 15.72
C LEU A 333 4.32 3.40 15.52
N SER A 334 5.54 3.22 15.04
CA SER A 334 6.15 1.89 14.91
C SER A 334 6.32 1.18 16.25
N GLU A 335 6.62 1.90 17.34
CA GLU A 335 6.78 1.31 18.67
C GLU A 335 5.46 0.88 19.31
N THR A 336 4.37 1.57 19.02
CA THR A 336 3.09 1.44 19.71
C THR A 336 1.98 0.82 18.88
N GLY A 337 2.22 0.61 17.58
CA GLY A 337 1.23 0.17 16.63
C GLY A 337 1.23 -1.34 16.37
N PHE A 338 0.03 -1.89 16.24
CA PHE A 338 -0.25 -3.29 15.91
C PHE A 338 -1.18 -3.38 14.72
N ASN A 339 -0.98 -4.40 13.90
CA ASN A 339 -1.98 -4.86 12.95
C ASN A 339 -2.63 -6.14 13.49
N LEU A 340 -3.96 -6.15 13.52
CA LEU A 340 -4.78 -7.25 14.04
C LEU A 340 -5.47 -8.01 12.90
N PRO A 341 -5.90 -9.27 13.11
CA PRO A 341 -6.56 -10.10 12.12
C PRO A 341 -7.71 -9.39 11.39
N THR A 342 -7.61 -9.29 10.06
CA THR A 342 -8.61 -8.60 9.22
C THR A 342 -8.73 -9.31 7.89
N PHE A 343 -9.82 -10.05 7.69
CA PHE A 343 -10.12 -10.73 6.43
C PHE A 343 -11.62 -10.97 6.27
N VAL A 344 -12.09 -10.94 5.05
CA VAL A 344 -13.51 -11.20 4.73
C VAL A 344 -13.89 -12.62 5.16
N GLY A 345 -14.85 -12.72 6.09
CA GLY A 345 -15.29 -13.98 6.66
C GLY A 345 -14.78 -14.28 8.09
N ILE A 346 -13.98 -13.38 8.68
CA ILE A 346 -13.71 -13.44 10.13
C ILE A 346 -15.03 -13.28 10.88
N SER A 347 -15.31 -14.18 11.85
CA SER A 347 -16.54 -14.12 12.61
C SER A 347 -16.47 -13.12 13.78
N GLU A 348 -17.62 -12.63 14.22
CA GLU A 348 -17.72 -11.76 15.40
C GLU A 348 -17.12 -12.44 16.67
N THR A 349 -17.31 -13.75 16.79
CA THR A 349 -16.70 -14.54 17.88
C THR A 349 -15.16 -14.52 17.80
N GLN A 350 -14.59 -14.61 16.58
CA GLN A 350 -13.15 -14.52 16.41
C GLN A 350 -12.65 -13.11 16.71
N ILE A 351 -13.35 -12.06 16.28
CA ILE A 351 -13.01 -10.66 16.61
C ILE A 351 -13.02 -10.47 18.13
N ALA A 352 -14.07 -10.95 18.82
CA ALA A 352 -14.15 -10.87 20.28
C ALA A 352 -12.99 -11.60 20.97
N ALA A 353 -12.60 -12.77 20.49
CA ALA A 353 -11.45 -13.53 21.00
C ALA A 353 -10.13 -12.75 20.80
N VAL A 354 -9.94 -12.13 19.63
CA VAL A 354 -8.76 -11.28 19.35
C VAL A 354 -8.72 -10.09 20.31
N CYS A 355 -9.83 -9.38 20.48
CA CYS A 355 -9.91 -8.23 21.41
C CYS A 355 -9.63 -8.64 22.86
N SER A 356 -10.22 -9.74 23.32
CA SER A 356 -9.99 -10.25 24.69
C SER A 356 -8.54 -10.60 24.95
N ALA A 357 -7.91 -11.32 24.01
CA ALA A 357 -6.50 -11.69 24.12
C ALA A 357 -5.58 -10.46 24.07
N PHE A 358 -5.87 -9.51 23.18
CA PHE A 358 -5.11 -8.27 23.04
C PHE A 358 -5.19 -7.41 24.30
N LEU A 359 -6.40 -7.20 24.85
CA LEU A 359 -6.61 -6.45 26.09
C LEU A 359 -5.93 -7.12 27.29
N ALA A 360 -6.06 -8.44 27.45
CA ALA A 360 -5.40 -9.18 28.52
C ALA A 360 -3.86 -9.04 28.45
N ALA A 361 -3.29 -9.08 27.24
CA ALA A 361 -1.85 -8.93 27.05
C ALA A 361 -1.37 -7.49 27.35
N ILE A 362 -2.19 -6.46 27.08
CA ILE A 362 -1.87 -5.06 27.36
C ILE A 362 -2.05 -4.72 28.83
N ASP A 363 -3.02 -5.32 29.52
CA ASP A 363 -3.36 -5.01 30.93
C ASP A 363 -2.19 -5.22 31.87
N VAL A 364 -1.26 -6.10 31.54
CA VAL A 364 0.00 -6.30 32.27
C VAL A 364 0.83 -5.01 32.39
N TYR A 365 0.71 -4.10 31.40
CA TYR A 365 1.50 -2.85 31.32
C TYR A 365 0.73 -1.61 31.75
N ARG A 366 -0.61 -1.67 31.93
CA ARG A 366 -1.45 -0.51 32.29
C ARG A 366 -1.01 0.26 33.53
N PRO A 367 -0.58 -0.39 34.63
CA PRO A 367 -0.09 0.36 35.80
C PRO A 367 1.09 1.28 35.49
N ALA A 368 1.97 0.85 34.57
CA ALA A 368 3.11 1.64 34.11
C ALA A 368 2.74 2.76 33.13
N LEU A 369 1.63 2.61 32.39
CA LEU A 369 1.12 3.60 31.44
C LEU A 369 0.39 4.76 32.16
N ALA A 370 -0.31 4.48 33.27
CA ALA A 370 -1.04 5.47 34.05
C ALA A 370 -0.11 6.49 34.77
N GLY A 371 1.15 6.14 35.01
CA GLY A 371 2.15 7.00 35.66
C GLY A 371 2.94 7.92 34.72
N ARG A 372 2.69 7.90 33.43
CA ARG A 372 3.41 8.68 32.40
C ARG A 372 2.60 9.84 31.79
N LYS A 373 1.69 10.45 32.59
CA LYS A 373 0.94 11.67 32.19
C LYS A 373 1.80 12.92 32.35
#